data_6ff4f75c98da9efb79c5027897f16bff
#
_entry.id   6ff4f75c98da9efb79c5027897f16bff
#
_cell.length_a   1.000
_cell.length_b   1.000
_cell.length_c   1.000
_cell.angle_alpha   90.00
_cell.angle_beta   90.00
_cell.angle_gamma   90.00
#
_symmetry.space_group_name_H-M   'P 1'
#
loop_
_entity.id
_entity.type
_entity.pdbx_description
1 polymer ?
#
loop_
_entity_poly.entity_id
_entity_poly.type
_entity_poly.pdbx_seq_one_letter_code
_entity_poly.pdbx_strand_id
1 'polypeptide(L)'
;MVNQHFENIISNKKNIFLRSWPSNNDPTYNIIIIHGLGEHSGRYKEFANFFMKKNIGVFSFDLIGHGKSDGLKGHISNIKDFTDSIEDVLIEVRRRYINTPIILFGHSLGGCLALNYLIERKSKEISLAIISSAWIETEIQIPKYLLIIQRVMHTLFPKVRLSNRLDTKDLSKDIKIVDKYKNDPLVHDRISLNLLSEINKTIKKIKNKDYNIEIPVLIIHGKKDKIISYKGSELIHKKIKNSKLKLYDNVYHEPHNDNERKEILEYYYDFIKNHKK
;
A
#
# COMPACT_ATOMS: atom_id res chain seq x y z
N MET A 1 24.89 11.12 -1.66
CA MET A 1 23.46 11.35 -2.01
C MET A 1 22.89 10.04 -2.49
N VAL A 2 21.67 9.69 -2.08
CA VAL A 2 21.02 8.45 -2.54
C VAL A 2 20.57 8.68 -3.98
N ASN A 3 21.07 7.86 -4.92
CA ASN A 3 20.63 7.90 -6.31
C ASN A 3 19.14 7.54 -6.38
N GLN A 4 18.34 8.44 -6.92
CA GLN A 4 16.90 8.28 -7.10
C GLN A 4 16.59 8.49 -8.58
N HIS A 5 15.89 7.55 -9.19
CA HIS A 5 15.49 7.64 -10.58
C HIS A 5 13.98 7.79 -10.70
N PHE A 6 13.55 8.50 -11.73
CA PHE A 6 12.15 8.78 -12.02
C PHE A 6 11.87 8.44 -13.47
N GLU A 7 10.72 7.86 -13.74
CA GLU A 7 10.26 7.56 -15.07
C GLU A 7 8.74 7.46 -15.12
N ASN A 8 8.20 7.41 -16.31
CA ASN A 8 6.79 7.09 -16.54
C ASN A 8 6.70 5.75 -17.25
N ILE A 9 5.82 4.89 -16.78
CA ILE A 9 5.40 3.68 -17.47
C ILE A 9 3.96 3.83 -17.95
N ILE A 10 3.59 3.13 -18.99
CA ILE A 10 2.22 3.16 -19.49
C ILE A 10 1.45 1.96 -18.95
N SER A 11 0.37 2.22 -18.24
CA SER A 11 -0.59 1.24 -17.76
C SER A 11 -1.99 1.64 -18.18
N ASN A 12 -2.70 0.79 -18.91
CA ASN A 12 -4.06 1.08 -19.41
C ASN A 12 -4.20 2.47 -20.08
N LYS A 13 -3.24 2.83 -20.92
CA LYS A 13 -3.17 4.15 -21.62
C LYS A 13 -3.00 5.35 -20.67
N LYS A 14 -2.57 5.15 -19.44
CA LYS A 14 -2.27 6.19 -18.45
C LYS A 14 -0.79 6.17 -18.11
N ASN A 15 -0.21 7.35 -17.88
CA ASN A 15 1.13 7.48 -17.37
C ASN A 15 1.12 7.20 -15.86
N ILE A 16 1.92 6.23 -15.43
CA ILE A 16 2.17 5.89 -14.04
C ILE A 16 3.57 6.36 -13.69
N PHE A 17 3.67 7.25 -12.73
CA PHE A 17 4.95 7.77 -12.24
C PHE A 17 5.61 6.71 -11.37
N LEU A 18 6.72 6.16 -11.85
CA LEU A 18 7.54 5.19 -11.13
C LEU A 18 8.78 5.89 -10.55
N ARG A 19 9.04 5.61 -9.29
CA ARG A 19 10.21 6.06 -8.55
C ARG A 19 11.02 4.86 -8.12
N SER A 20 12.32 4.89 -8.36
CA SER A 20 13.22 3.83 -7.93
C SER A 20 14.41 4.36 -7.14
N TRP A 21 14.85 3.54 -6.21
CA TRP A 21 16.07 3.69 -5.44
C TRP A 21 16.88 2.40 -5.63
N PRO A 22 17.71 2.37 -6.69
CA PRO A 22 18.50 1.19 -6.99
C PRO A 22 19.57 0.98 -5.92
N SER A 23 19.86 -0.28 -5.63
CA SER A 23 21.05 -0.64 -4.86
C SER A 23 22.33 -0.32 -5.67
N ASN A 24 23.43 -0.09 -4.97
CA ASN A 24 24.74 0.16 -5.62
C ASN A 24 25.33 -1.10 -6.28
N ASN A 25 24.89 -2.29 -5.87
CA ASN A 25 25.28 -3.59 -6.40
C ASN A 25 24.04 -4.33 -6.90
N ASP A 26 24.20 -5.50 -7.48
CA ASP A 26 23.08 -6.38 -7.79
C ASP A 26 22.26 -6.65 -6.53
N PRO A 27 20.99 -6.23 -6.47
CA PRO A 27 20.20 -6.33 -5.27
C PRO A 27 19.87 -7.78 -4.92
N THR A 28 19.89 -8.11 -3.63
CA THR A 28 19.45 -9.44 -3.16
C THR A 28 17.93 -9.61 -3.28
N TYR A 29 17.18 -8.53 -3.23
CA TYR A 29 15.73 -8.43 -3.42
C TYR A 29 15.38 -7.07 -4.01
N ASN A 30 14.21 -7.00 -4.63
CA ASN A 30 13.57 -5.73 -4.99
C ASN A 30 12.22 -5.60 -4.26
N ILE A 31 12.02 -4.52 -3.53
CA ILE A 31 10.73 -4.20 -2.90
C ILE A 31 9.93 -3.31 -3.83
N ILE A 32 8.69 -3.71 -4.16
CA ILE A 32 7.71 -2.87 -4.83
C ILE A 32 6.71 -2.39 -3.80
N ILE A 33 6.60 -1.07 -3.65
CA ILE A 33 5.75 -0.41 -2.67
C ILE A 33 4.48 0.09 -3.33
N ILE A 34 3.33 -0.29 -2.76
CA ILE A 34 2.00 0.24 -3.07
C ILE A 34 1.58 1.13 -1.91
N HIS A 35 1.49 2.43 -2.16
CA HIS A 35 1.18 3.44 -1.15
C HIS A 35 -0.32 3.51 -0.77
N GLY A 36 -0.66 4.28 0.27
CA GLY A 36 -2.02 4.46 0.77
C GLY A 36 -2.86 5.50 0.01
N LEU A 37 -4.10 5.69 0.44
CA LEU A 37 -5.00 6.69 -0.13
C LEU A 37 -4.50 8.10 0.14
N GLY A 38 -4.50 8.93 -0.90
CA GLY A 38 -4.20 10.36 -0.78
C GLY A 38 -2.73 10.71 -0.66
N GLU A 39 -1.84 9.72 -0.60
CA GLU A 39 -0.39 9.91 -0.54
C GLU A 39 0.30 9.58 -1.90
N HIS A 40 1.61 9.41 -1.91
CA HIS A 40 2.40 9.12 -3.12
C HIS A 40 3.75 8.46 -2.81
N SER A 41 4.41 7.92 -3.84
CA SER A 41 5.69 7.19 -3.75
C SER A 41 6.81 7.96 -3.05
N GLY A 42 6.82 9.29 -3.13
CA GLY A 42 7.88 10.13 -2.56
C GLY A 42 8.00 10.07 -1.03
N ARG A 43 6.93 9.67 -0.34
CA ARG A 43 6.90 9.57 1.12
C ARG A 43 7.72 8.38 1.66
N TYR A 44 8.09 7.44 0.78
CA TYR A 44 8.85 6.24 1.14
C TYR A 44 10.38 6.40 1.05
N LYS A 45 10.88 7.63 0.94
CA LYS A 45 12.33 7.90 0.83
C LYS A 45 13.13 7.35 2.01
N GLU A 46 12.66 7.53 3.25
CA GLU A 46 13.36 7.04 4.45
C GLU A 46 13.33 5.50 4.52
N PHE A 47 12.21 4.88 4.18
CA PHE A 47 12.06 3.44 4.00
C PHE A 47 13.08 2.91 2.96
N ALA A 48 13.10 3.52 1.77
CA ALA A 48 14.00 3.12 0.70
C ALA A 48 15.46 3.24 1.12
N ASN A 49 15.86 4.35 1.76
CA ASN A 49 17.21 4.56 2.26
C ASN A 49 17.68 3.47 3.24
N PHE A 50 16.77 2.98 4.06
CA PHE A 50 17.06 1.88 4.98
C PHE A 50 17.36 0.58 4.21
N PHE A 51 16.53 0.20 3.27
CA PHE A 51 16.66 -1.06 2.54
C PHE A 51 17.82 -1.05 1.53
N MET A 52 18.09 0.08 0.89
CA MET A 52 19.27 0.22 0.02
C MET A 52 20.58 -0.07 0.75
N LYS A 53 20.72 0.37 2.03
CA LYS A 53 21.90 0.06 2.86
C LYS A 53 22.04 -1.44 3.16
N LYS A 54 20.97 -2.21 2.96
CA LYS A 54 20.91 -3.67 3.13
C LYS A 54 21.03 -4.41 1.78
N ASN A 55 21.43 -3.71 0.72
CA ASN A 55 21.53 -4.24 -0.65
C ASN A 55 20.19 -4.74 -1.20
N ILE A 56 19.11 -4.02 -0.92
CA ILE A 56 17.76 -4.27 -1.42
C ILE A 56 17.33 -3.07 -2.26
N GLY A 57 16.97 -3.31 -3.52
CA GLY A 57 16.42 -2.29 -4.40
C GLY A 57 14.98 -1.93 -3.97
N VAL A 58 14.58 -0.68 -4.14
CA VAL A 58 13.22 -0.22 -3.78
C VAL A 58 12.59 0.50 -4.95
N PHE A 59 11.37 0.13 -5.26
CA PHE A 59 10.52 0.72 -6.29
C PHE A 59 9.21 1.14 -5.64
N SER A 60 8.72 2.31 -5.98
CA SER A 60 7.40 2.77 -5.58
C SER A 60 6.79 3.57 -6.72
N PHE A 61 5.52 3.41 -6.97
CA PHE A 61 4.83 4.13 -8.03
C PHE A 61 3.64 4.89 -7.46
N ASP A 62 3.28 5.97 -8.12
CA ASP A 62 2.09 6.72 -7.77
C ASP A 62 0.87 6.03 -8.37
N LEU A 63 -0.09 5.64 -7.52
CA LEU A 63 -1.36 5.04 -7.98
C LEU A 63 -2.11 6.00 -8.91
N ILE A 64 -2.90 5.47 -9.83
CA ILE A 64 -3.78 6.29 -10.69
C ILE A 64 -4.59 7.25 -9.80
N GLY A 65 -4.62 8.53 -10.19
CA GLY A 65 -5.28 9.59 -9.42
C GLY A 65 -4.55 10.00 -8.14
N HIS A 66 -3.26 9.70 -8.03
CA HIS A 66 -2.39 10.09 -6.91
C HIS A 66 -1.06 10.65 -7.41
N GLY A 67 -0.42 11.46 -6.59
CA GLY A 67 0.90 11.98 -6.84
C GLY A 67 1.05 12.63 -8.21
N LYS A 68 1.97 12.10 -9.02
CA LYS A 68 2.28 12.56 -10.40
C LYS A 68 1.71 11.65 -11.49
N SER A 69 1.03 10.55 -11.13
CA SER A 69 0.36 9.69 -12.10
C SER A 69 -0.91 10.32 -12.64
N ASP A 70 -1.28 9.90 -13.85
CA ASP A 70 -2.50 10.35 -14.51
C ASP A 70 -3.76 9.98 -13.70
N GLY A 71 -4.82 10.69 -13.98
CA GLY A 71 -6.15 10.43 -13.43
C GLY A 71 -6.67 11.55 -12.54
N LEU A 72 -7.96 11.50 -12.30
CA LEU A 72 -8.64 12.44 -11.40
C LEU A 72 -8.29 12.10 -9.95
N LYS A 73 -7.80 13.07 -9.16
CA LYS A 73 -7.36 12.86 -7.77
C LYS A 73 -8.40 12.07 -6.94
N GLY A 74 -7.98 10.92 -6.39
CA GLY A 74 -8.82 10.05 -5.58
C GLY A 74 -9.95 9.35 -6.35
N HIS A 75 -9.79 9.12 -7.66
CA HIS A 75 -10.79 8.44 -8.49
C HIS A 75 -10.17 7.37 -9.37
N ILE A 76 -10.89 6.26 -9.53
CA ILE A 76 -10.65 5.23 -10.55
C ILE A 76 -11.97 4.84 -11.20
N SER A 77 -11.89 4.25 -12.39
CA SER A 77 -13.06 3.67 -13.05
C SER A 77 -13.37 2.25 -12.57
N ASN A 78 -12.33 1.45 -12.32
CA ASN A 78 -12.44 0.08 -11.87
C ASN A 78 -11.22 -0.29 -11.01
N ILE A 79 -11.39 -1.16 -10.02
CA ILE A 79 -10.28 -1.65 -9.17
C ILE A 79 -9.17 -2.33 -9.99
N LYS A 80 -9.54 -2.87 -11.15
CA LYS A 80 -8.61 -3.49 -12.11
C LYS A 80 -7.55 -2.50 -12.59
N ASP A 81 -7.87 -1.21 -12.67
CA ASP A 81 -6.89 -0.17 -13.04
C ASP A 81 -5.68 -0.18 -12.09
N PHE A 82 -5.89 -0.41 -10.79
CA PHE A 82 -4.81 -0.54 -9.82
C PHE A 82 -4.07 -1.87 -9.93
N THR A 83 -4.78 -2.98 -10.10
CA THR A 83 -4.13 -4.30 -10.19
C THR A 83 -3.31 -4.44 -11.47
N ASP A 84 -3.75 -3.86 -12.57
CA ASP A 84 -2.99 -3.82 -13.82
C ASP A 84 -1.75 -2.92 -13.67
N SER A 85 -1.86 -1.78 -12.99
CA SER A 85 -0.67 -0.93 -12.69
C SER A 85 0.36 -1.65 -11.82
N ILE A 86 -0.07 -2.47 -10.86
CA ILE A 86 0.84 -3.32 -10.06
C ILE A 86 1.55 -4.32 -10.98
N GLU A 87 0.82 -4.98 -11.87
CA GLU A 87 1.38 -5.94 -12.84
C GLU A 87 2.41 -5.29 -13.75
N ASP A 88 2.08 -4.12 -14.32
CA ASP A 88 2.97 -3.41 -15.24
C ASP A 88 4.27 -2.97 -14.55
N VAL A 89 4.18 -2.54 -13.27
CA VAL A 89 5.37 -2.23 -12.46
C VAL A 89 6.18 -3.49 -12.18
N LEU A 90 5.54 -4.62 -11.86
CA LEU A 90 6.21 -5.91 -11.67
C LEU A 90 6.97 -6.33 -12.93
N ILE A 91 6.35 -6.24 -14.11
CA ILE A 91 6.98 -6.55 -15.41
C ILE A 91 8.19 -5.65 -15.61
N GLU A 92 8.08 -4.34 -15.34
CA GLU A 92 9.21 -3.41 -15.52
C GLU A 92 10.36 -3.71 -14.56
N VAL A 93 10.09 -3.99 -13.29
CA VAL A 93 11.13 -4.37 -12.31
C VAL A 93 11.77 -5.70 -12.71
N ARG A 94 10.99 -6.69 -13.16
CA ARG A 94 11.49 -7.98 -13.62
C ARG A 94 12.38 -7.82 -14.87
N ARG A 95 12.00 -6.96 -15.80
CA ARG A 95 12.81 -6.69 -17.00
C ARG A 95 14.20 -6.17 -16.66
N ARG A 96 14.33 -5.36 -15.60
CA ARG A 96 15.63 -4.83 -15.14
C ARG A 96 16.44 -5.83 -14.31
N TYR A 97 15.74 -6.66 -13.52
CA TYR A 97 16.35 -7.55 -12.54
C TYR A 97 15.77 -8.96 -12.68
N ILE A 98 16.15 -9.66 -13.77
CA ILE A 98 15.54 -10.92 -14.23
C ILE A 98 15.50 -11.98 -13.13
N ASN A 99 16.58 -12.14 -12.37
CA ASN A 99 16.72 -13.21 -11.38
C ASN A 99 16.56 -12.74 -9.93
N THR A 100 16.29 -11.44 -9.70
CA THR A 100 16.16 -10.90 -8.34
C THR A 100 14.77 -11.13 -7.80
N PRO A 101 14.60 -11.79 -6.64
CA PRO A 101 13.30 -12.00 -6.02
C PRO A 101 12.60 -10.68 -5.71
N ILE A 102 11.28 -10.65 -5.91
CA ILE A 102 10.45 -9.44 -5.67
C ILE A 102 9.64 -9.60 -4.39
N ILE A 103 9.64 -8.55 -3.60
CA ILE A 103 8.84 -8.37 -2.38
C ILE A 103 7.74 -7.36 -2.68
N LEU A 104 6.50 -7.71 -2.37
CA LEU A 104 5.39 -6.78 -2.47
C LEU A 104 5.11 -6.14 -1.09
N PHE A 105 5.27 -4.83 -0.99
CA PHE A 105 4.91 -4.07 0.20
C PHE A 105 3.64 -3.25 -0.08
N GLY A 106 2.64 -3.36 0.77
CA GLY A 106 1.42 -2.55 0.66
C GLY A 106 1.04 -1.90 1.99
N HIS A 107 0.77 -0.59 1.97
CA HIS A 107 0.33 0.16 3.15
C HIS A 107 -1.09 0.67 2.98
N SER A 108 -1.94 0.54 4.00
CA SER A 108 -3.31 1.08 4.05
C SER A 108 -4.14 0.62 2.83
N LEU A 109 -4.59 1.54 1.95
CA LEU A 109 -5.19 1.20 0.66
C LEU A 109 -4.26 0.27 -0.14
N GLY A 110 -2.97 0.58 -0.21
CA GLY A 110 -1.98 -0.26 -0.89
C GLY A 110 -1.89 -1.66 -0.30
N GLY A 111 -2.10 -1.83 1.00
CA GLY A 111 -2.19 -3.14 1.67
C GLY A 111 -3.42 -3.95 1.22
N CYS A 112 -4.57 -3.28 1.09
CA CYS A 112 -5.78 -3.89 0.52
C CYS A 112 -5.57 -4.31 -0.95
N LEU A 113 -4.92 -3.44 -1.75
CA LEU A 113 -4.61 -3.71 -3.16
C LEU A 113 -3.60 -4.84 -3.32
N ALA A 114 -2.56 -4.90 -2.48
CA ALA A 114 -1.58 -5.99 -2.47
C ALA A 114 -2.24 -7.33 -2.17
N LEU A 115 -3.11 -7.40 -1.15
CA LEU A 115 -3.89 -8.60 -0.85
C LEU A 115 -4.79 -9.00 -2.01
N ASN A 116 -5.52 -8.04 -2.60
CA ASN A 116 -6.37 -8.33 -3.76
C ASN A 116 -5.56 -8.86 -4.95
N TYR A 117 -4.40 -8.26 -5.21
CA TYR A 117 -3.49 -8.69 -6.27
C TYR A 117 -3.02 -10.14 -6.04
N LEU A 118 -2.54 -10.47 -4.84
CA LEU A 118 -2.08 -11.82 -4.50
C LEU A 118 -3.19 -12.87 -4.60
N ILE A 119 -4.43 -12.50 -4.27
CA ILE A 119 -5.60 -13.39 -4.36
C ILE A 119 -6.00 -13.64 -5.83
N GLU A 120 -5.96 -12.59 -6.66
CA GLU A 120 -6.46 -12.67 -8.04
C GLU A 120 -5.43 -13.21 -9.02
N ARG A 121 -4.19 -12.74 -8.94
CA ARG A 121 -3.17 -12.98 -9.96
C ARG A 121 -2.28 -14.18 -9.65
N LYS A 122 -2.20 -14.62 -8.37
CA LYS A 122 -1.34 -15.75 -7.95
C LYS A 122 0.06 -15.66 -8.55
N SER A 123 0.62 -14.46 -8.62
CA SER A 123 1.89 -14.23 -9.30
C SER A 123 3.01 -15.05 -8.65
N LYS A 124 3.65 -15.91 -9.44
CA LYS A 124 4.81 -16.71 -9.03
C LYS A 124 6.08 -15.86 -8.89
N GLU A 125 6.03 -14.62 -9.34
CA GLU A 125 7.19 -13.72 -9.33
C GLU A 125 7.39 -13.04 -7.98
N ILE A 126 6.35 -13.00 -7.12
CA ILE A 126 6.43 -12.44 -5.78
C ILE A 126 6.92 -13.52 -4.83
N SER A 127 8.06 -13.27 -4.20
CA SER A 127 8.70 -14.22 -3.28
C SER A 127 8.13 -14.13 -1.86
N LEU A 128 7.76 -12.94 -1.42
CA LEU A 128 7.08 -12.68 -0.14
C LEU A 128 6.33 -11.34 -0.16
N ALA A 129 5.44 -11.13 0.80
CA ALA A 129 4.72 -9.87 0.93
C ALA A 129 4.76 -9.31 2.36
N ILE A 130 4.72 -7.97 2.46
CA ILE A 130 4.58 -7.23 3.71
C ILE A 130 3.35 -6.36 3.62
N ILE A 131 2.39 -6.59 4.50
CA ILE A 131 1.10 -5.91 4.54
C ILE A 131 1.04 -5.06 5.80
N SER A 132 1.08 -3.74 5.63
CA SER A 132 1.15 -2.76 6.71
C SER A 132 -0.17 -2.00 6.84
N SER A 133 -0.82 -2.08 8.01
CA SER A 133 -2.07 -1.38 8.36
C SER A 133 -3.12 -1.41 7.24
N ALA A 134 -3.33 -2.61 6.61
CA ALA A 134 -4.16 -2.75 5.43
C ALA A 134 -5.61 -2.29 5.67
N TRP A 135 -6.16 -1.55 4.72
CA TRP A 135 -7.56 -1.11 4.78
C TRP A 135 -8.51 -2.29 4.55
N ILE A 136 -8.82 -3.00 5.63
CA ILE A 136 -9.77 -4.13 5.68
C ILE A 136 -10.95 -3.83 6.58
N GLU A 137 -10.72 -3.08 7.66
CA GLU A 137 -11.74 -2.66 8.61
C GLU A 137 -11.42 -1.26 9.11
N THR A 138 -12.41 -0.36 9.11
CA THR A 138 -12.23 1.02 9.61
C THR A 138 -12.62 1.09 11.08
N GLU A 139 -11.91 1.91 11.86
CA GLU A 139 -12.31 2.24 13.23
C GLU A 139 -13.57 3.12 13.25
N ILE A 140 -13.78 3.95 12.24
CA ILE A 140 -14.94 4.83 12.14
C ILE A 140 -16.14 4.03 11.63
N GLN A 141 -17.19 3.95 12.44
CA GLN A 141 -18.46 3.36 12.04
C GLN A 141 -19.27 4.37 11.23
N ILE A 142 -19.56 4.03 9.98
CA ILE A 142 -20.41 4.84 9.11
C ILE A 142 -21.88 4.46 9.36
N PRO A 143 -22.78 5.40 9.73
CA PRO A 143 -24.20 5.12 9.90
C PRO A 143 -24.82 4.47 8.66
N LYS A 144 -25.69 3.48 8.85
CA LYS A 144 -26.29 2.68 7.75
C LYS A 144 -27.01 3.54 6.71
N TYR A 145 -27.69 4.60 7.13
CA TYR A 145 -28.39 5.51 6.20
C TYR A 145 -27.42 6.23 5.25
N LEU A 146 -26.21 6.60 5.73
CA LEU A 146 -25.19 7.20 4.87
C LEU A 146 -24.64 6.20 3.83
N LEU A 147 -24.57 4.91 4.17
CA LEU A 147 -24.20 3.87 3.22
C LEU A 147 -25.25 3.69 2.11
N ILE A 148 -26.54 3.87 2.44
CA ILE A 148 -27.63 3.83 1.45
C ILE A 148 -27.53 5.06 0.53
N ILE A 149 -27.39 6.27 1.11
CA ILE A 149 -27.21 7.50 0.35
C ILE A 149 -25.99 7.39 -0.56
N GLN A 150 -24.86 6.92 -0.05
CA GLN A 150 -23.65 6.71 -0.83
C GLN A 150 -23.89 5.76 -2.02
N ARG A 151 -24.67 4.68 -1.84
CA ARG A 151 -24.98 3.74 -2.92
C ARG A 151 -25.80 4.37 -4.03
N VAL A 152 -26.83 5.14 -3.68
CA VAL A 152 -27.67 5.87 -4.65
C VAL A 152 -26.83 6.91 -5.38
N MET A 153 -26.10 7.74 -4.63
CA MET A 153 -25.23 8.77 -5.20
C MET A 153 -24.12 8.21 -6.08
N HIS A 154 -23.55 7.04 -5.72
CA HIS A 154 -22.56 6.36 -6.56
C HIS A 154 -23.12 6.00 -7.94
N THR A 155 -24.37 5.54 -8.03
CA THR A 155 -25.00 5.18 -9.30
C THR A 155 -25.19 6.37 -10.23
N LEU A 156 -25.56 7.53 -9.68
CA LEU A 156 -25.85 8.74 -10.43
C LEU A 156 -24.59 9.58 -10.69
N PHE A 157 -23.70 9.66 -9.70
CA PHE A 157 -22.56 10.58 -9.69
C PHE A 157 -21.25 9.89 -9.23
N PRO A 158 -20.76 8.86 -9.95
CA PRO A 158 -19.61 8.06 -9.52
C PRO A 158 -18.32 8.86 -9.35
N LYS A 159 -18.16 9.97 -10.08
CA LYS A 159 -16.98 10.83 -10.06
C LYS A 159 -17.00 11.91 -8.96
N VAL A 160 -18.12 12.07 -8.24
CA VAL A 160 -18.17 13.01 -7.10
C VAL A 160 -17.15 12.56 -6.05
N ARG A 161 -16.33 13.52 -5.60
CA ARG A 161 -15.24 13.30 -4.66
C ARG A 161 -15.54 14.00 -3.35
N LEU A 162 -15.43 13.26 -2.29
CA LEU A 162 -15.59 13.73 -0.92
C LEU A 162 -14.21 13.83 -0.24
N SER A 163 -14.12 14.58 0.84
CA SER A 163 -12.99 14.50 1.75
C SER A 163 -13.00 13.14 2.45
N ASN A 164 -11.85 12.50 2.58
CA ASN A 164 -11.69 11.26 3.34
C ASN A 164 -11.79 11.48 4.86
N ARG A 165 -11.82 12.75 5.31
CA ARG A 165 -11.91 13.18 6.72
C ARG A 165 -10.84 12.58 7.63
N LEU A 166 -9.68 12.26 7.07
CA LEU A 166 -8.56 11.74 7.84
C LEU A 166 -7.99 12.84 8.73
N ASP A 167 -7.94 12.62 10.05
CA ASP A 167 -7.13 13.46 10.92
C ASP A 167 -5.66 13.08 10.77
N THR A 168 -4.87 13.97 10.23
CA THR A 168 -3.44 13.72 9.95
C THR A 168 -2.62 13.41 11.20
N LYS A 169 -3.11 13.81 12.40
CA LYS A 169 -2.47 13.48 13.68
C LYS A 169 -2.52 11.99 14.01
N ASP A 170 -3.45 11.24 13.40
CA ASP A 170 -3.59 9.81 13.61
C ASP A 170 -2.68 8.98 12.67
N LEU A 171 -1.94 9.62 11.76
CA LEU A 171 -0.98 8.93 10.87
C LEU A 171 0.24 8.42 11.63
N SER A 172 0.84 9.27 12.45
CA SER A 172 2.09 9.00 13.17
C SER A 172 2.18 9.85 14.43
N LYS A 173 2.92 9.36 15.44
CA LYS A 173 3.29 10.14 16.62
C LYS A 173 4.41 11.13 16.33
N ASP A 174 5.17 10.94 15.24
CA ASP A 174 6.22 11.86 14.82
C ASP A 174 5.60 13.09 14.14
N ILE A 175 5.56 14.22 14.88
CA ILE A 175 5.00 15.49 14.41
C ILE A 175 5.65 15.93 13.09
N LYS A 176 6.94 15.67 12.90
CA LYS A 176 7.65 16.05 11.66
C LYS A 176 7.08 15.30 10.44
N ILE A 177 6.66 14.05 10.62
CA ILE A 177 5.99 13.26 9.56
C ILE A 177 4.61 13.84 9.27
N VAL A 178 3.85 14.17 10.32
CA VAL A 178 2.53 14.80 10.18
C VAL A 178 2.62 16.14 9.45
N ASP A 179 3.58 16.98 9.80
CA ASP A 179 3.79 18.29 9.17
C ASP A 179 4.24 18.15 7.71
N LYS A 180 5.13 17.20 7.41
CA LYS A 180 5.50 16.89 6.02
C LYS A 180 4.28 16.47 5.20
N TYR A 181 3.40 15.63 5.76
CA TYR A 181 2.18 15.18 5.09
C TYR A 181 1.24 16.36 4.80
N LYS A 182 0.99 17.24 5.78
CA LYS A 182 0.10 18.40 5.64
C LYS A 182 0.56 19.41 4.59
N ASN A 183 1.88 19.58 4.48
CA ASN A 183 2.48 20.59 3.60
C ASN A 183 2.88 20.02 2.22
N ASP A 184 2.63 18.76 1.95
CA ASP A 184 3.00 18.13 0.69
C ASP A 184 1.93 18.41 -0.39
N PRO A 185 2.27 19.13 -1.48
CA PRO A 185 1.31 19.51 -2.53
C PRO A 185 0.81 18.30 -3.35
N LEU A 186 1.48 17.16 -3.28
CA LEU A 186 1.07 15.93 -3.97
C LEU A 186 0.09 15.10 -3.15
N VAL A 187 -0.02 15.38 -1.85
CA VAL A 187 -1.02 14.76 -0.96
C VAL A 187 -2.41 15.37 -1.22
N HIS A 188 -3.45 14.56 -1.09
CA HIS A 188 -4.83 15.03 -1.18
C HIS A 188 -5.76 14.23 -0.26
N ASP A 189 -6.87 14.85 0.12
CA ASP A 189 -7.91 14.26 0.97
C ASP A 189 -9.10 13.70 0.17
N ARG A 190 -8.99 13.54 -1.13
CA ARG A 190 -10.10 13.21 -2.02
C ARG A 190 -10.30 11.71 -2.17
N ILE A 191 -11.57 11.28 -2.10
CA ILE A 191 -12.03 9.93 -2.46
C ILE A 191 -13.34 10.04 -3.23
N SER A 192 -13.40 9.44 -4.43
CA SER A 192 -14.64 9.42 -5.20
C SER A 192 -15.58 8.33 -4.69
N LEU A 193 -16.87 8.52 -4.95
CA LEU A 193 -17.89 7.53 -4.62
C LEU A 193 -17.60 6.20 -5.32
N ASN A 194 -17.06 6.24 -6.56
CA ASN A 194 -16.67 5.02 -7.26
C ASN A 194 -15.47 4.33 -6.61
N LEU A 195 -14.39 5.07 -6.28
CA LEU A 195 -13.24 4.48 -5.60
C LEU A 195 -13.65 3.82 -4.28
N LEU A 196 -14.45 4.52 -3.47
CA LEU A 196 -14.96 3.97 -2.21
C LEU A 196 -15.80 2.70 -2.42
N SER A 197 -16.66 2.68 -3.45
CA SER A 197 -17.46 1.51 -3.81
C SER A 197 -16.58 0.33 -4.22
N GLU A 198 -15.59 0.56 -5.07
CA GLU A 198 -14.66 -0.48 -5.54
C GLU A 198 -13.80 -1.05 -4.40
N ILE A 199 -13.30 -0.18 -3.48
CA ILE A 199 -12.60 -0.61 -2.28
C ILE A 199 -13.51 -1.48 -1.40
N ASN A 200 -14.75 -1.05 -1.14
CA ASN A 200 -15.69 -1.82 -0.32
C ASN A 200 -16.03 -3.20 -0.93
N LYS A 201 -16.18 -3.29 -2.26
CA LYS A 201 -16.36 -4.57 -2.96
C LYS A 201 -15.13 -5.47 -2.79
N THR A 202 -13.95 -4.89 -2.92
CA THR A 202 -12.66 -5.59 -2.77
C THR A 202 -12.48 -6.10 -1.34
N ILE A 203 -12.74 -5.28 -0.33
CA ILE A 203 -12.71 -5.68 1.09
C ILE A 203 -13.69 -6.81 1.35
N LYS A 204 -14.94 -6.70 0.85
CA LYS A 204 -15.94 -7.77 1.00
C LYS A 204 -15.47 -9.08 0.37
N LYS A 205 -14.83 -9.02 -0.79
CA LYS A 205 -14.25 -10.19 -1.44
C LYS A 205 -13.13 -10.81 -0.61
N ILE A 206 -12.18 -10.00 -0.10
CA ILE A 206 -11.09 -10.45 0.76
C ILE A 206 -11.62 -11.09 2.05
N LYS A 207 -12.67 -10.50 2.66
CA LYS A 207 -13.23 -11.01 3.91
C LYS A 207 -14.00 -12.33 3.72
N ASN A 208 -14.72 -12.51 2.61
CA ASN A 208 -15.72 -13.57 2.46
C ASN A 208 -15.27 -14.74 1.59
N LYS A 209 -14.27 -14.58 0.72
CA LYS A 209 -13.75 -15.68 -0.10
C LYS A 209 -12.67 -16.46 0.63
N ASP A 210 -12.61 -17.75 0.34
CA ASP A 210 -11.43 -18.55 0.64
C ASP A 210 -10.39 -18.34 -0.46
N TYR A 211 -9.15 -18.24 -0.05
CA TYR A 211 -8.01 -18.07 -0.95
C TYR A 211 -6.76 -18.72 -0.38
N ASN A 212 -5.89 -19.16 -1.27
CA ASN A 212 -4.60 -19.71 -0.89
C ASN A 212 -3.49 -18.76 -1.38
N ILE A 213 -2.79 -18.16 -0.43
CA ILE A 213 -1.56 -17.39 -0.66
C ILE A 213 -0.42 -18.25 -0.13
N GLU A 214 0.39 -18.81 -1.04
CA GLU A 214 1.45 -19.78 -0.71
C GLU A 214 2.74 -19.11 -0.24
N ILE A 215 2.97 -17.88 -0.70
CA ILE A 215 4.16 -17.11 -0.31
C ILE A 215 4.10 -16.69 1.17
N PRO A 216 5.26 -16.49 1.83
CA PRO A 216 5.30 -15.91 3.16
C PRO A 216 4.71 -14.50 3.18
N VAL A 217 3.84 -14.22 4.15
CA VAL A 217 3.21 -12.89 4.33
C VAL A 217 3.46 -12.39 5.74
N LEU A 218 4.10 -11.22 5.85
CA LEU A 218 4.18 -10.49 7.10
C LEU A 218 3.05 -9.47 7.16
N ILE A 219 2.26 -9.51 8.24
CA ILE A 219 1.19 -8.56 8.50
C ILE A 219 1.59 -7.73 9.71
N ILE A 220 1.60 -6.41 9.55
CA ILE A 220 1.98 -5.45 10.60
C ILE A 220 0.88 -4.44 10.83
N HIS A 221 0.58 -4.12 12.11
CA HIS A 221 -0.37 -3.08 12.47
C HIS A 221 -0.06 -2.43 13.82
N GLY A 222 -0.35 -1.15 13.93
CA GLY A 222 -0.31 -0.43 15.20
C GLY A 222 -1.64 -0.54 15.94
N LYS A 223 -1.65 -0.95 17.22
CA LYS A 223 -2.91 -1.02 18.00
C LYS A 223 -3.51 0.35 18.34
N LYS A 224 -2.74 1.43 18.19
CA LYS A 224 -3.21 2.81 18.37
C LYS A 224 -3.65 3.47 17.04
N ASP A 225 -3.76 2.68 15.98
CA ASP A 225 -4.33 3.14 14.71
C ASP A 225 -5.82 3.48 14.91
N LYS A 226 -6.18 4.75 14.71
CA LYS A 226 -7.55 5.26 14.82
C LYS A 226 -8.25 5.39 13.46
N ILE A 227 -7.55 5.06 12.38
CA ILE A 227 -8.04 5.14 11.00
C ILE A 227 -8.54 3.78 10.57
N ILE A 228 -7.66 2.77 10.67
CA ILE A 228 -7.91 1.40 10.25
C ILE A 228 -7.78 0.46 11.46
N SER A 229 -8.77 -0.40 11.64
CA SER A 229 -8.78 -1.35 12.77
C SER A 229 -7.78 -2.49 12.56
N TYR A 230 -6.93 -2.73 13.56
CA TYR A 230 -6.00 -3.87 13.55
C TYR A 230 -6.74 -5.22 13.55
N LYS A 231 -8.03 -5.27 13.93
CA LYS A 231 -8.89 -6.47 13.83
C LYS A 231 -8.98 -6.98 12.39
N GLY A 232 -8.94 -6.07 11.41
CA GLY A 232 -8.84 -6.45 10.00
C GLY A 232 -7.56 -7.24 9.71
N SER A 233 -6.43 -6.87 10.30
CA SER A 233 -5.16 -7.60 10.18
C SER A 233 -5.21 -8.97 10.86
N GLU A 234 -5.84 -9.08 12.02
CA GLU A 234 -6.07 -10.38 12.69
C GLU A 234 -6.94 -11.31 11.84
N LEU A 235 -7.98 -10.76 11.20
CA LEU A 235 -8.85 -11.53 10.30
C LEU A 235 -8.05 -12.09 9.11
N ILE A 236 -7.21 -11.25 8.48
CA ILE A 236 -6.39 -11.68 7.35
C ILE A 236 -5.36 -12.72 7.77
N HIS A 237 -4.73 -12.55 8.92
CA HIS A 237 -3.79 -13.53 9.46
C HIS A 237 -4.44 -14.91 9.64
N LYS A 238 -5.66 -14.98 10.16
CA LYS A 238 -6.40 -16.25 10.30
C LYS A 238 -6.69 -16.93 8.95
N LYS A 239 -6.76 -16.16 7.86
CA LYS A 239 -7.06 -16.68 6.51
C LYS A 239 -5.82 -17.11 5.73
N ILE A 240 -4.66 -16.55 6.01
CA ILE A 240 -3.41 -16.84 5.29
C ILE A 240 -2.55 -17.79 6.14
N LYS A 241 -2.50 -19.07 5.75
CA LYS A 241 -1.75 -20.09 6.50
C LYS A 241 -0.28 -19.74 6.66
N ASN A 242 0.37 -19.23 5.60
CA ASN A 242 1.77 -18.87 5.61
C ASN A 242 1.96 -17.37 5.97
N SER A 243 1.35 -16.94 7.06
CA SER A 243 1.48 -15.55 7.52
C SER A 243 1.99 -15.43 8.94
N LYS A 244 2.66 -14.31 9.21
CA LYS A 244 3.09 -13.88 10.55
C LYS A 244 2.43 -12.54 10.84
N LEU A 245 1.78 -12.42 12.00
CA LEU A 245 1.18 -11.17 12.48
C LEU A 245 2.07 -10.56 13.56
N LYS A 246 2.39 -9.27 13.43
CA LYS A 246 3.04 -8.48 14.46
C LYS A 246 2.21 -7.23 14.74
N LEU A 247 1.68 -7.12 15.94
CA LEU A 247 0.98 -5.94 16.44
C LEU A 247 1.89 -5.14 17.35
N TYR A 248 1.91 -3.80 17.18
CA TYR A 248 2.67 -2.89 18.03
C TYR A 248 1.71 -2.07 18.90
N ASP A 249 1.88 -2.15 20.23
CA ASP A 249 0.91 -1.59 21.18
C ASP A 249 0.79 -0.06 21.10
N ASN A 250 1.87 0.64 20.77
CA ASN A 250 1.94 2.09 20.80
C ASN A 250 2.10 2.76 19.42
N VAL A 251 1.96 2.03 18.32
CA VAL A 251 2.14 2.52 16.96
C VAL A 251 0.81 2.98 16.37
N TYR A 252 0.83 4.06 15.60
CA TYR A 252 -0.29 4.63 14.86
C TYR A 252 -0.41 4.02 13.46
N HIS A 253 -1.08 4.74 12.54
CA HIS A 253 -1.45 4.20 11.22
C HIS A 253 -0.26 3.87 10.31
N GLU A 254 0.82 4.66 10.36
CA GLU A 254 2.01 4.49 9.52
C GLU A 254 3.18 3.87 10.29
N PRO A 255 3.24 2.55 10.50
CA PRO A 255 4.31 1.91 11.29
C PRO A 255 5.72 2.26 10.79
N HIS A 256 5.90 2.34 9.48
CA HIS A 256 7.17 2.67 8.83
C HIS A 256 7.59 4.14 8.97
N ASN A 257 6.71 5.00 9.46
CA ASN A 257 6.92 6.43 9.67
C ASN A 257 6.72 6.86 11.14
N ASP A 258 6.38 5.93 12.04
CA ASP A 258 6.17 6.25 13.46
C ASP A 258 7.51 6.38 14.22
N ASN A 259 7.46 6.72 15.49
CA ASN A 259 8.65 6.86 16.34
C ASN A 259 9.43 5.54 16.42
N GLU A 260 8.75 4.41 16.40
CA GLU A 260 9.33 3.05 16.42
C GLU A 260 9.83 2.58 15.04
N ARG A 261 9.80 3.42 13.99
CA ARG A 261 10.12 3.03 12.61
C ARG A 261 11.44 2.29 12.43
N LYS A 262 12.47 2.63 13.23
CA LYS A 262 13.76 1.96 13.13
C LYS A 262 13.66 0.48 13.51
N GLU A 263 13.02 0.17 14.62
CA GLU A 263 12.74 -1.21 15.05
C GLU A 263 11.87 -1.94 14.04
N ILE A 264 10.83 -1.27 13.54
CA ILE A 264 9.88 -1.84 12.59
C ILE A 264 10.55 -2.18 11.25
N LEU A 265 11.40 -1.30 10.73
CA LEU A 265 12.15 -1.55 9.50
C LEU A 265 13.18 -2.68 9.66
N GLU A 266 13.85 -2.77 10.82
CA GLU A 266 14.71 -3.93 11.11
C GLU A 266 13.88 -5.22 11.19
N TYR A 267 12.68 -5.18 11.79
CA TYR A 267 11.80 -6.35 11.84
C TYR A 267 11.34 -6.80 10.44
N TYR A 268 11.07 -5.84 9.53
CA TYR A 268 10.81 -6.16 8.12
C TYR A 268 12.01 -6.85 7.48
N TYR A 269 13.21 -6.31 7.70
CA TYR A 269 14.44 -6.86 7.16
C TYR A 269 14.73 -8.27 7.69
N ASP A 270 14.55 -8.51 8.99
CA ASP A 270 14.72 -9.84 9.60
C ASP A 270 13.73 -10.84 9.01
N PHE A 271 12.48 -10.43 8.77
CA PHE A 271 11.50 -11.28 8.10
C PHE A 271 11.96 -11.65 6.69
N ILE A 272 12.44 -10.68 5.91
CA ILE A 272 12.98 -10.91 4.56
C ILE A 272 14.16 -11.88 4.62
N LYS A 273 15.11 -11.64 5.52
CA LYS A 273 16.33 -12.45 5.67
C LYS A 273 16.03 -13.91 6.02
N ASN A 274 15.04 -14.13 6.90
CA ASN A 274 14.66 -15.47 7.34
C ASN A 274 13.88 -16.29 6.30
N HIS A 275 13.45 -15.66 5.20
CA HIS A 275 12.79 -16.31 4.06
C HIS A 275 13.65 -16.26 2.78
N LYS A 276 14.97 -16.11 2.93
CA LYS A 276 15.91 -16.19 1.82
C LYS A 276 15.86 -17.61 1.24
N LYS A 277 15.45 -17.71 -0.04
CA LYS A 277 15.52 -18.96 -0.82
C LYS A 277 16.94 -19.19 -1.32
#